data_14185024bd5851c427f7e276541843b6
#
_entry.id   14185024bd5851c427f7e276541843b6
#
_cell.length_a   1.000
_cell.length_b   1.000
_cell.length_c   1.000
_cell.angle_alpha   90.00
_cell.angle_beta   90.00
_cell.angle_gamma   90.00
#
_symmetry.space_group_name_H-M   'P 1'
#
loop_
_entity.id
_entity.type
_entity.pdbx_description
1 polymer ?
#
loop_
_entity_poly.entity_id
_entity_poly.type
_entity_poly.pdbx_seq_one_letter_code
_entity_poly.pdbx_strand_id
1 'polypeptide(L)'
;QEIEGKSLIILEIAPGMQRPYYLKKKGPVKGTYIRTAGTTRLADRAILQELLLEGENKFFDQQPIPNLKVTKYDVTALCHSMSETAKKNALSDIQRQGIKELTINQLISWGILIENKDQLIPTYAYAMLTHQAGYPPVVQCAVFKTDDRAVFVDKREIDAPIQEQVEKAYQYVLEKINMGARFQGVYRQDIYELPPDSIRELIANALVHRNYLEPESVQIALFSDRLEVTSP
;
A
#
# COMPACT_ATOMS: atom_id res chain seq x y z
N GLN A 1 28.45 11.40 -31.77
CA GLN A 1 27.86 12.55 -32.48
C GLN A 1 28.66 13.80 -32.12
N GLU A 2 28.94 14.62 -33.12
CA GLU A 2 29.48 15.98 -32.90
C GLU A 2 28.34 17.02 -32.89
N ILE A 3 28.28 17.81 -31.85
CA ILE A 3 27.32 18.91 -31.75
C ILE A 3 28.15 20.14 -31.33
N GLU A 4 28.07 21.21 -32.11
CA GLU A 4 28.80 22.47 -31.89
C GLU A 4 30.31 22.28 -31.70
N GLY A 5 30.94 21.37 -32.43
CA GLY A 5 32.39 21.09 -32.34
C GLY A 5 32.81 20.32 -31.08
N LYS A 6 31.86 19.76 -30.33
CA LYS A 6 32.14 18.90 -29.16
C LYS A 6 31.75 17.46 -29.47
N SER A 7 32.59 16.52 -29.15
CA SER A 7 32.30 15.08 -29.27
C SER A 7 31.43 14.66 -28.07
N LEU A 8 30.25 14.10 -28.36
CA LEU A 8 29.37 13.53 -27.37
C LEU A 8 29.39 12.01 -27.45
N ILE A 9 29.56 11.36 -26.32
CA ILE A 9 29.38 9.92 -26.16
C ILE A 9 27.98 9.69 -25.61
N ILE A 10 27.16 9.01 -26.41
CA ILE A 10 25.80 8.60 -26.00
C ILE A 10 25.86 7.09 -25.69
N LEU A 11 25.56 6.74 -24.46
CA LEU A 11 25.47 5.35 -24.02
C LEU A 11 24.01 5.05 -23.65
N GLU A 12 23.37 4.21 -24.41
CA GLU A 12 22.02 3.70 -24.12
C GLU A 12 22.13 2.31 -23.48
N ILE A 13 21.60 2.19 -22.27
CA ILE A 13 21.61 0.94 -21.51
C ILE A 13 20.17 0.50 -21.33
N ALA A 14 19.79 -0.61 -21.95
CA ALA A 14 18.49 -1.21 -21.76
C ALA A 14 18.32 -1.74 -20.33
N PRO A 15 17.10 -1.67 -19.76
CA PRO A 15 16.81 -2.28 -18.46
C PRO A 15 17.03 -3.79 -18.56
N GLY A 16 17.78 -4.35 -17.63
CA GLY A 16 18.01 -5.79 -17.56
C GLY A 16 17.03 -6.49 -16.62
N MET A 17 16.86 -7.79 -16.82
CA MET A 17 15.90 -8.64 -16.08
C MET A 17 16.46 -9.16 -14.74
N GLN A 18 17.79 -9.10 -14.53
CA GLN A 18 18.45 -9.64 -13.35
C GLN A 18 18.92 -8.51 -12.43
N ARG A 19 18.05 -8.06 -11.55
CA ARG A 19 18.39 -7.09 -10.51
C ARG A 19 18.78 -7.81 -9.21
N PRO A 20 19.64 -7.22 -8.35
CA PRO A 20 20.34 -5.93 -8.53
C PRO A 20 21.61 -6.04 -9.38
N TYR A 21 21.92 -4.98 -10.13
CA TYR A 21 23.23 -4.83 -10.75
C TYR A 21 24.19 -4.20 -9.76
N TYR A 22 25.39 -4.79 -9.64
CA TYR A 22 26.38 -4.33 -8.67
C TYR A 22 27.80 -4.42 -9.21
N LEU A 23 28.70 -3.65 -8.64
CA LEU A 23 30.11 -3.73 -8.92
C LEU A 23 30.68 -5.06 -8.41
N LYS A 24 31.07 -5.95 -9.32
CA LYS A 24 31.53 -7.32 -9.01
C LYS A 24 32.61 -7.37 -7.91
N LYS A 25 33.55 -6.42 -7.91
CA LYS A 25 34.62 -6.32 -6.90
C LYS A 25 34.13 -6.03 -5.51
N LYS A 26 32.95 -5.41 -5.34
CA LYS A 26 32.41 -4.98 -4.06
C LYS A 26 31.29 -5.90 -3.54
N GLY A 27 30.78 -6.78 -4.39
CA GLY A 27 29.64 -7.64 -4.10
C GLY A 27 28.30 -6.88 -4.02
N PRO A 28 27.16 -7.59 -3.85
CA PRO A 28 25.83 -6.97 -3.93
C PRO A 28 25.59 -5.90 -2.84
N VAL A 29 26.03 -6.13 -1.61
CA VAL A 29 25.75 -5.24 -0.47
C VAL A 29 26.48 -3.89 -0.56
N LYS A 30 27.75 -3.92 -0.99
CA LYS A 30 28.60 -2.72 -1.07
C LYS A 30 28.81 -2.21 -2.50
N GLY A 31 28.24 -2.87 -3.49
CA GLY A 31 28.43 -2.57 -4.89
C GLY A 31 27.16 -2.17 -5.63
N THR A 32 25.98 -2.26 -5.00
CA THR A 32 24.71 -1.84 -5.61
C THR A 32 24.50 -0.35 -5.38
N TYR A 33 24.38 0.39 -6.45
CA TYR A 33 24.14 1.83 -6.41
C TYR A 33 22.82 2.13 -7.08
N ILE A 34 22.10 3.09 -6.51
CA ILE A 34 20.83 3.62 -7.02
C ILE A 34 20.98 5.12 -7.31
N ARG A 35 20.15 5.61 -8.21
CA ARG A 35 20.06 7.03 -8.51
C ARG A 35 18.77 7.59 -7.93
N THR A 36 18.87 8.50 -6.99
CA THR A 36 17.74 9.15 -6.33
C THR A 36 17.93 10.66 -6.38
N ALA A 37 16.90 11.39 -6.84
CA ALA A 37 16.90 12.85 -6.91
C ALA A 37 18.18 13.46 -7.54
N GLY A 38 18.67 12.85 -8.64
CA GLY A 38 19.86 13.34 -9.35
C GLY A 38 21.21 12.90 -8.76
N THR A 39 21.24 12.26 -7.59
CA THR A 39 22.48 11.77 -6.95
C THR A 39 22.57 10.24 -7.02
N THR A 40 23.81 9.74 -7.11
CA THR A 40 24.08 8.30 -7.05
C THR A 40 24.52 7.94 -5.63
N ARG A 41 23.79 7.05 -4.97
CA ARG A 41 24.09 6.59 -3.61
C ARG A 41 24.14 5.08 -3.53
N LEU A 42 24.76 4.54 -2.50
CA LEU A 42 24.73 3.12 -2.19
C LEU A 42 23.29 2.74 -1.81
N ALA A 43 22.80 1.62 -2.35
CA ALA A 43 21.53 1.06 -1.92
C ALA A 43 21.62 0.64 -0.45
N ASP A 44 20.67 1.08 0.37
CA ASP A 44 20.52 0.58 1.73
C ASP A 44 19.97 -0.86 1.73
N ARG A 45 19.77 -1.40 2.94
CA ARG A 45 19.34 -2.79 3.09
C ARG A 45 17.95 -3.04 2.53
N ALA A 46 17.00 -2.10 2.74
CA ALA A 46 15.63 -2.25 2.29
C ALA A 46 15.54 -2.21 0.78
N ILE A 47 16.16 -1.20 0.15
CA ILE A 47 16.24 -1.08 -1.31
C ILE A 47 16.93 -2.28 -1.95
N LEU A 48 18.02 -2.79 -1.33
CA LEU A 48 18.70 -3.97 -1.84
C LEU A 48 17.78 -5.19 -1.82
N GLN A 49 17.01 -5.37 -0.76
CA GLN A 49 16.06 -6.49 -0.64
C GLN A 49 14.92 -6.37 -1.65
N GLU A 50 14.40 -5.18 -1.87
CA GLU A 50 13.41 -4.88 -2.91
C GLU A 50 13.94 -5.24 -4.31
N LEU A 51 15.14 -4.78 -4.66
CA LEU A 51 15.79 -5.10 -5.95
C LEU A 51 16.04 -6.60 -6.13
N LEU A 52 16.32 -7.34 -5.06
CA LEU A 52 16.46 -8.79 -5.09
C LEU A 52 15.13 -9.48 -5.39
N LEU A 53 14.05 -9.06 -4.72
CA LEU A 53 12.71 -9.57 -4.98
C LEU A 53 12.25 -9.27 -6.41
N GLU A 54 12.47 -8.04 -6.89
CA GLU A 54 12.20 -7.69 -8.29
C GLU A 54 12.97 -8.57 -9.27
N GLY A 55 14.28 -8.79 -9.02
CA GLY A 55 15.12 -9.62 -9.87
C GLY A 55 14.69 -11.09 -9.92
N GLU A 56 14.03 -11.58 -8.89
CA GLU A 56 13.44 -12.92 -8.82
C GLU A 56 11.97 -12.94 -9.26
N ASN A 57 11.41 -11.81 -9.68
CA ASN A 57 9.99 -11.62 -9.99
C ASN A 57 9.09 -12.08 -8.83
N LYS A 58 9.49 -11.72 -7.60
CA LYS A 58 8.77 -12.00 -6.37
C LYS A 58 8.25 -10.71 -5.75
N PHE A 59 7.05 -10.76 -5.23
CA PHE A 59 6.43 -9.65 -4.51
C PHE A 59 6.48 -9.91 -3.01
N PHE A 60 6.65 -8.85 -2.21
CA PHE A 60 6.76 -8.96 -0.76
C PHE A 60 5.52 -9.61 -0.14
N ASP A 61 4.35 -9.17 -0.55
CA ASP A 61 3.06 -9.65 -0.05
C ASP A 61 2.82 -11.14 -0.32
N GLN A 62 3.43 -11.70 -1.38
CA GLN A 62 3.35 -13.10 -1.74
C GLN A 62 4.42 -13.98 -1.06
N GLN A 63 5.33 -13.40 -0.25
CA GLN A 63 6.29 -14.20 0.50
C GLN A 63 5.62 -14.90 1.68
N PRO A 64 6.03 -16.14 2.01
CA PRO A 64 5.51 -16.84 3.17
C PRO A 64 5.85 -16.09 4.46
N ILE A 65 4.87 -15.92 5.34
CA ILE A 65 5.10 -15.30 6.64
C ILE A 65 5.59 -16.34 7.65
N PRO A 66 6.72 -16.12 8.34
CA PRO A 66 7.26 -17.06 9.28
C PRO A 66 6.33 -17.28 10.50
N ASN A 67 6.26 -18.53 10.97
CA ASN A 67 5.57 -18.91 12.21
C ASN A 67 4.06 -18.71 12.26
N LEU A 68 3.43 -18.21 11.20
CA LEU A 68 1.96 -18.15 11.09
C LEU A 68 1.45 -19.48 10.55
N LYS A 69 0.48 -20.06 11.24
CA LYS A 69 -0.21 -21.27 10.81
C LYS A 69 -1.68 -20.97 10.58
N VAL A 70 -2.25 -21.58 9.55
CA VAL A 70 -3.66 -21.44 9.21
C VAL A 70 -4.31 -22.79 9.09
N THR A 71 -5.59 -22.86 9.50
CA THR A 71 -6.44 -24.01 9.28
C THR A 71 -7.32 -23.81 8.04
N LYS A 72 -7.88 -24.89 7.51
CA LYS A 72 -8.88 -24.78 6.42
C LYS A 72 -10.09 -23.94 6.85
N TYR A 73 -10.45 -23.98 8.13
CA TYR A 73 -11.53 -23.17 8.67
C TYR A 73 -11.21 -21.66 8.58
N ASP A 74 -10.02 -21.23 9.00
CA ASP A 74 -9.59 -19.82 8.93
C ASP A 74 -9.61 -19.30 7.50
N VAL A 75 -9.15 -20.13 6.56
CA VAL A 75 -9.12 -19.77 5.14
C VAL A 75 -10.53 -19.66 4.56
N THR A 76 -11.42 -20.60 4.93
CA THR A 76 -12.82 -20.53 4.48
C THR A 76 -13.54 -19.30 5.05
N ALA A 77 -13.26 -18.96 6.31
CA ALA A 77 -13.80 -17.76 6.94
C ALA A 77 -13.33 -16.48 6.21
N LEU A 78 -12.07 -16.43 5.79
CA LEU A 78 -11.57 -15.32 4.97
C LEU A 78 -12.28 -15.25 3.61
N CYS A 79 -12.42 -16.37 2.90
CA CYS A 79 -13.17 -16.43 1.62
C CYS A 79 -14.58 -15.87 1.78
N HIS A 80 -15.29 -16.31 2.81
CA HIS A 80 -16.63 -15.82 3.11
C HIS A 80 -16.67 -14.33 3.41
N SER A 81 -15.80 -13.85 4.29
CA SER A 81 -15.70 -12.42 4.65
C SER A 81 -15.43 -11.53 3.44
N MET A 82 -14.50 -11.93 2.57
CA MET A 82 -14.19 -11.20 1.34
C MET A 82 -15.39 -11.18 0.38
N SER A 83 -16.07 -12.31 0.22
CA SER A 83 -17.25 -12.42 -0.64
C SER A 83 -18.40 -11.55 -0.13
N GLU A 84 -18.66 -11.55 1.17
CA GLU A 84 -19.68 -10.69 1.80
C GLU A 84 -19.34 -9.20 1.68
N THR A 85 -18.07 -8.85 1.85
CA THR A 85 -17.61 -7.47 1.65
C THR A 85 -17.81 -7.03 0.20
N ALA A 86 -17.49 -7.88 -0.77
CA ALA A 86 -17.73 -7.60 -2.19
C ALA A 86 -19.23 -7.42 -2.48
N LYS A 87 -20.11 -8.27 -1.91
CA LYS A 87 -21.55 -8.14 -2.06
C LYS A 87 -22.11 -6.85 -1.45
N LYS A 88 -21.58 -6.43 -0.29
CA LYS A 88 -21.97 -5.15 0.34
C LYS A 88 -21.59 -3.93 -0.50
N ASN A 89 -20.44 -4.00 -1.16
CA ASN A 89 -19.91 -2.91 -1.98
C ASN A 89 -20.41 -2.93 -3.42
N ALA A 90 -21.25 -3.90 -3.79
CA ALA A 90 -21.82 -3.99 -5.14
C ALA A 90 -22.76 -2.80 -5.41
N LEU A 91 -22.56 -2.13 -6.55
CA LEU A 91 -23.31 -0.93 -6.96
C LEU A 91 -24.74 -1.23 -7.43
N SER A 92 -25.04 -2.49 -7.74
CA SER A 92 -26.37 -2.94 -8.18
C SER A 92 -26.70 -4.35 -7.71
N ASP A 93 -27.99 -4.69 -7.69
CA ASP A 93 -28.44 -6.04 -7.34
C ASP A 93 -27.96 -7.09 -8.34
N ILE A 94 -27.82 -6.73 -9.62
CA ILE A 94 -27.28 -7.61 -10.66
C ILE A 94 -25.82 -7.95 -10.35
N GLN A 95 -25.01 -6.95 -9.98
CA GLN A 95 -23.62 -7.18 -9.57
C GLN A 95 -23.55 -8.04 -8.32
N ARG A 96 -24.39 -7.75 -7.31
CA ARG A 96 -24.45 -8.51 -6.06
C ARG A 96 -24.76 -9.97 -6.29
N GLN A 97 -25.73 -10.29 -7.15
CA GLN A 97 -26.10 -11.67 -7.49
C GLN A 97 -25.03 -12.39 -8.32
N GLY A 98 -24.22 -11.63 -9.09
CA GLY A 98 -23.11 -12.17 -9.86
C GLY A 98 -21.88 -12.53 -9.03
N ILE A 99 -21.74 -12.04 -7.80
CA ILE A 99 -20.59 -12.31 -6.92
C ILE A 99 -20.71 -13.72 -6.35
N LYS A 100 -19.80 -14.59 -6.79
CA LYS A 100 -19.67 -15.97 -6.29
C LYS A 100 -18.82 -16.01 -5.02
N GLU A 101 -19.05 -17.03 -4.21
CA GLU A 101 -18.20 -17.32 -3.06
C GLU A 101 -16.77 -17.60 -3.52
N LEU A 102 -15.80 -16.96 -2.84
CA LEU A 102 -14.39 -17.20 -3.11
C LEU A 102 -13.97 -18.59 -2.66
N THR A 103 -13.04 -19.16 -3.40
CA THR A 103 -12.49 -20.49 -3.13
C THR A 103 -11.04 -20.40 -2.67
N ILE A 104 -10.58 -21.42 -1.95
CA ILE A 104 -9.17 -21.54 -1.54
C ILE A 104 -8.23 -21.47 -2.75
N ASN A 105 -8.60 -22.11 -3.86
CA ASN A 105 -7.79 -22.09 -5.09
C ASN A 105 -7.61 -20.67 -5.66
N GLN A 106 -8.61 -19.80 -5.52
CA GLN A 106 -8.48 -18.40 -5.92
C GLN A 106 -7.50 -17.65 -5.00
N LEU A 107 -7.55 -17.88 -3.69
CA LEU A 107 -6.56 -17.27 -2.77
C LEU A 107 -5.13 -17.74 -3.08
N ILE A 108 -4.96 -19.01 -3.47
CA ILE A 108 -3.67 -19.54 -3.92
C ILE A 108 -3.26 -18.87 -5.23
N SER A 109 -4.16 -18.75 -6.20
CA SER A 109 -3.85 -18.11 -7.49
C SER A 109 -3.48 -16.63 -7.38
N TRP A 110 -3.98 -15.95 -6.36
CA TRP A 110 -3.65 -14.55 -6.04
C TRP A 110 -2.40 -14.38 -5.18
N GLY A 111 -1.76 -15.50 -4.78
CA GLY A 111 -0.57 -15.46 -3.92
C GLY A 111 -0.85 -15.11 -2.46
N ILE A 112 -2.12 -15.13 -2.03
CA ILE A 112 -2.51 -14.95 -0.61
C ILE A 112 -2.14 -16.16 0.22
N LEU A 113 -2.15 -17.34 -0.41
CA LEU A 113 -1.74 -18.61 0.16
C LEU A 113 -0.79 -19.34 -0.79
N ILE A 114 0.10 -20.14 -0.23
CA ILE A 114 0.95 -21.07 -0.96
C ILE A 114 0.54 -22.49 -0.55
N GLU A 115 0.34 -23.37 -1.52
CA GLU A 115 0.10 -24.79 -1.28
C GLU A 115 1.41 -25.57 -1.37
N ASN A 116 1.73 -26.31 -0.32
CA ASN A 116 2.89 -27.20 -0.30
C ASN A 116 2.54 -28.53 0.36
N LYS A 117 2.48 -29.60 -0.41
CA LYS A 117 2.19 -30.97 0.06
C LYS A 117 0.99 -31.03 1.00
N ASP A 118 -0.17 -30.56 0.54
CA ASP A 118 -1.44 -30.48 1.28
C ASP A 118 -1.45 -29.52 2.49
N GLN A 119 -0.39 -28.74 2.71
CA GLN A 119 -0.36 -27.69 3.70
C GLN A 119 -0.57 -26.34 3.06
N LEU A 120 -1.44 -25.54 3.67
CA LEU A 120 -1.63 -24.14 3.30
C LEU A 120 -0.66 -23.28 4.11
N ILE A 121 0.20 -22.54 3.41
CA ILE A 121 1.17 -21.62 3.99
C ILE A 121 0.66 -20.20 3.74
N PRO A 122 0.41 -19.43 4.80
CA PRO A 122 -0.02 -18.04 4.65
C PRO A 122 1.14 -17.16 4.22
N THR A 123 0.82 -16.16 3.40
CA THR A 123 1.75 -15.11 2.95
C THR A 123 1.53 -13.82 3.75
N TYR A 124 2.37 -12.81 3.51
CA TYR A 124 2.14 -11.47 4.09
C TYR A 124 0.80 -10.88 3.64
N ALA A 125 0.33 -11.15 2.40
CA ALA A 125 -1.00 -10.74 1.95
C ALA A 125 -2.10 -11.32 2.83
N TYR A 126 -2.00 -12.62 3.20
CA TYR A 126 -2.94 -13.23 4.14
C TYR A 126 -2.94 -12.49 5.49
N ALA A 127 -1.74 -12.24 6.03
CA ALA A 127 -1.61 -11.55 7.32
C ALA A 127 -2.18 -10.12 7.27
N MET A 128 -1.97 -9.38 6.19
CA MET A 128 -2.54 -8.04 5.98
C MET A 128 -4.07 -8.05 5.92
N LEU A 129 -4.66 -9.04 5.24
CA LEU A 129 -6.11 -9.18 5.11
C LEU A 129 -6.79 -9.64 6.39
N THR A 130 -6.09 -10.37 7.26
CA THR A 130 -6.62 -10.96 8.50
C THR A 130 -6.10 -10.27 9.77
N HIS A 131 -5.25 -9.27 9.61
CA HIS A 131 -4.62 -8.54 10.71
C HIS A 131 -3.86 -9.45 11.68
N GLN A 132 -2.92 -10.23 11.15
CA GLN A 132 -2.14 -11.17 11.93
C GLN A 132 -0.64 -10.87 11.86
N ALA A 133 0.11 -11.36 12.85
CA ALA A 133 1.56 -11.24 12.94
C ALA A 133 2.10 -9.80 12.81
N GLY A 134 1.33 -8.78 13.27
CA GLY A 134 1.71 -7.38 13.20
C GLY A 134 1.55 -6.74 11.81
N TYR A 135 0.79 -7.38 10.92
CA TYR A 135 0.52 -6.84 9.57
C TYR A 135 -0.98 -6.59 9.37
N PRO A 136 -1.33 -5.51 8.64
CA PRO A 136 -0.42 -4.44 8.22
C PRO A 136 0.02 -3.58 9.43
N PRO A 137 1.11 -2.80 9.33
CA PRO A 137 1.45 -1.80 10.33
C PRO A 137 0.32 -0.77 10.49
N VAL A 138 0.21 -0.18 11.67
CA VAL A 138 -0.83 0.81 11.97
C VAL A 138 -0.76 2.04 11.05
N VAL A 139 -1.90 2.65 10.79
CA VAL A 139 -1.99 3.96 10.14
C VAL A 139 -2.09 5.03 11.22
N GLN A 140 -1.29 6.07 11.12
CA GLN A 140 -1.29 7.18 12.04
C GLN A 140 -2.00 8.39 11.43
N CYS A 141 -3.07 8.83 12.05
CA CYS A 141 -3.83 10.00 11.64
C CYS A 141 -3.68 11.10 12.68
N ALA A 142 -3.49 12.34 12.25
CA ALA A 142 -3.44 13.49 13.15
C ALA A 142 -4.00 14.75 12.49
N VAL A 143 -4.60 15.62 13.32
CA VAL A 143 -4.97 16.98 12.95
C VAL A 143 -4.02 17.95 13.64
N PHE A 144 -3.38 18.80 12.87
CA PHE A 144 -2.42 19.79 13.35
C PHE A 144 -3.05 21.18 13.42
N LYS A 145 -2.69 21.91 14.46
CA LYS A 145 -3.11 23.31 14.63
C LYS A 145 -2.20 24.29 13.89
N THR A 146 -0.95 23.89 13.70
CA THR A 146 0.11 24.69 13.09
C THR A 146 0.75 23.93 11.92
N ASP A 147 1.36 24.66 10.99
CA ASP A 147 1.93 24.07 9.76
C ASP A 147 3.25 23.31 10.00
N ASP A 148 3.85 23.47 11.17
CA ASP A 148 5.14 22.88 11.57
C ASP A 148 5.02 21.52 12.26
N ARG A 149 3.81 20.94 12.35
CA ARG A 149 3.50 19.70 13.08
C ARG A 149 3.84 19.73 14.58
N ALA A 150 4.10 20.92 15.15
CA ALA A 150 4.49 21.04 16.56
C ALA A 150 3.33 20.78 17.53
N VAL A 151 2.11 21.14 17.14
CA VAL A 151 0.92 21.00 17.99
C VAL A 151 -0.18 20.27 17.22
N PHE A 152 -0.52 19.07 17.67
CA PHE A 152 -1.68 18.36 17.18
C PHE A 152 -2.87 18.54 18.14
N VAL A 153 -4.09 18.58 17.58
CA VAL A 153 -5.35 18.72 18.33
C VAL A 153 -6.10 17.41 18.44
N ASP A 154 -5.82 16.48 17.53
CA ASP A 154 -6.39 15.13 17.54
C ASP A 154 -5.41 14.14 16.94
N LYS A 155 -5.39 12.93 17.47
CA LYS A 155 -4.55 11.82 16.98
C LYS A 155 -5.34 10.53 17.08
N ARG A 156 -5.25 9.70 16.03
CA ARG A 156 -5.81 8.36 16.00
C ARG A 156 -4.84 7.39 15.36
N GLU A 157 -4.66 6.24 15.98
CA GLU A 157 -3.96 5.10 15.39
C GLU A 157 -5.00 4.06 14.97
N ILE A 158 -4.87 3.57 13.74
CA ILE A 158 -5.79 2.60 13.15
C ILE A 158 -5.04 1.29 13.01
N ASP A 159 -5.38 0.36 13.90
CA ASP A 159 -4.84 -0.99 13.98
C ASP A 159 -5.96 -1.96 13.56
N ALA A 160 -5.89 -2.46 12.32
CA ALA A 160 -6.97 -3.22 11.69
C ALA A 160 -6.48 -3.93 10.42
N PRO A 161 -7.25 -4.88 9.85
CA PRO A 161 -7.02 -5.38 8.51
C PRO A 161 -6.91 -4.26 7.47
N ILE A 162 -6.11 -4.46 6.42
CA ILE A 162 -5.77 -3.40 5.45
C ILE A 162 -7.00 -2.72 4.84
N GLN A 163 -8.04 -3.50 4.49
CA GLN A 163 -9.28 -2.99 3.92
C GLN A 163 -10.05 -2.09 4.92
N GLU A 164 -9.97 -2.41 6.21
CA GLU A 164 -10.58 -1.59 7.25
C GLU A 164 -9.73 -0.35 7.57
N GLN A 165 -8.40 -0.45 7.45
CA GLN A 165 -7.51 0.71 7.62
C GLN A 165 -7.85 1.79 6.60
N VAL A 166 -8.07 1.43 5.33
CA VAL A 166 -8.48 2.39 4.29
C VAL A 166 -9.77 3.07 4.68
N GLU A 167 -10.79 2.29 5.06
CA GLU A 167 -12.11 2.86 5.36
C GLU A 167 -12.10 3.71 6.63
N LYS A 168 -11.46 3.23 7.71
CA LYS A 168 -11.38 3.97 8.99
C LYS A 168 -10.57 5.26 8.85
N ALA A 169 -9.49 5.24 8.05
CA ALA A 169 -8.70 6.44 7.78
C ALA A 169 -9.47 7.45 6.91
N TYR A 170 -10.18 6.97 5.90
CA TYR A 170 -11.06 7.80 5.09
C TYR A 170 -12.15 8.47 5.94
N GLN A 171 -12.84 7.71 6.78
CA GLN A 171 -13.86 8.24 7.69
C GLN A 171 -13.26 9.27 8.66
N TYR A 172 -12.06 9.00 9.21
CA TYR A 172 -11.37 9.97 10.07
C TYR A 172 -11.13 11.30 9.36
N VAL A 173 -10.67 11.28 8.11
CA VAL A 173 -10.46 12.52 7.34
C VAL A 173 -11.79 13.25 7.12
N LEU A 174 -12.85 12.53 6.72
CA LEU A 174 -14.17 13.13 6.50
C LEU A 174 -14.77 13.76 7.76
N GLU A 175 -14.52 13.18 8.94
CA GLU A 175 -14.94 13.73 10.25
C GLU A 175 -14.26 15.07 10.57
N LYS A 176 -13.09 15.33 10.00
CA LYS A 176 -12.22 16.46 10.38
C LYS A 176 -12.16 17.57 9.34
N ILE A 177 -12.41 17.28 8.07
CA ILE A 177 -12.44 18.31 7.03
C ILE A 177 -13.73 19.13 7.12
N ASN A 178 -13.67 20.38 6.68
CA ASN A 178 -14.80 21.27 6.67
C ASN A 178 -15.83 20.83 5.62
N MET A 179 -17.08 21.01 5.98
CA MET A 179 -18.22 20.75 5.10
C MET A 179 -18.96 22.07 4.89
N GLY A 180 -18.95 22.55 3.66
CA GLY A 180 -19.75 23.68 3.20
C GLY A 180 -21.13 23.23 2.74
N ALA A 181 -22.05 24.16 2.63
CA ALA A 181 -23.36 23.91 2.03
C ALA A 181 -23.56 24.79 0.81
N ARG A 182 -23.92 24.20 -0.32
CA ARG A 182 -24.37 24.90 -1.51
C ARG A 182 -25.88 24.74 -1.64
N PHE A 183 -26.58 25.85 -1.85
CA PHE A 183 -28.00 25.82 -2.14
C PHE A 183 -28.23 25.83 -3.66
N GLN A 184 -28.95 24.84 -4.15
CA GLN A 184 -29.36 24.76 -5.54
C GLN A 184 -30.90 24.75 -5.58
N GLY A 185 -31.49 25.93 -5.71
CA GLY A 185 -32.92 26.16 -5.50
C GLY A 185 -33.31 25.93 -4.05
N VAL A 186 -34.27 25.03 -3.79
CA VAL A 186 -34.76 24.67 -2.45
C VAL A 186 -33.96 23.53 -1.80
N TYR A 187 -32.99 22.95 -2.51
CA TYR A 187 -32.20 21.82 -2.02
C TYR A 187 -30.86 22.31 -1.49
N ARG A 188 -30.52 21.87 -0.26
CA ARG A 188 -29.18 22.00 0.33
C ARG A 188 -28.34 20.83 -0.13
N GLN A 189 -27.17 21.11 -0.69
CA GLN A 189 -26.15 20.12 -1.01
C GLN A 189 -24.93 20.39 -0.14
N ASP A 190 -24.58 19.42 0.70
CA ASP A 190 -23.37 19.48 1.49
C ASP A 190 -22.17 19.16 0.60
N ILE A 191 -21.15 20.03 0.64
CA ILE A 191 -19.94 19.90 -0.18
C ILE A 191 -18.75 19.87 0.77
N TYR A 192 -17.97 18.81 0.68
CA TYR A 192 -16.68 18.73 1.36
C TYR A 192 -15.66 19.67 0.68
N GLU A 193 -14.77 20.27 1.47
CA GLU A 193 -13.68 21.12 0.94
C GLU A 193 -12.69 20.36 0.07
N LEU A 194 -12.54 19.04 0.30
CA LEU A 194 -11.76 18.11 -0.53
C LEU A 194 -12.69 17.04 -1.12
N PRO A 195 -12.45 16.62 -2.38
CA PRO A 195 -13.27 15.59 -3.02
C PRO A 195 -13.17 14.24 -2.29
N PRO A 196 -14.26 13.64 -1.79
CA PRO A 196 -14.21 12.40 -1.02
C PRO A 196 -13.57 11.23 -1.76
N ASP A 197 -13.87 11.07 -3.07
CA ASP A 197 -13.29 10.00 -3.88
C ASP A 197 -11.77 10.12 -4.01
N SER A 198 -11.26 11.35 -4.14
CA SER A 198 -9.81 11.61 -4.21
C SER A 198 -9.11 11.32 -2.89
N ILE A 199 -9.75 11.63 -1.74
CA ILE A 199 -9.22 11.28 -0.41
C ILE A 199 -9.10 9.76 -0.27
N ARG A 200 -10.18 9.05 -0.62
CA ARG A 200 -10.21 7.59 -0.50
C ARG A 200 -9.16 6.93 -1.38
N GLU A 201 -9.01 7.39 -2.61
CA GLU A 201 -8.01 6.89 -3.55
C GLU A 201 -6.58 7.16 -3.07
N LEU A 202 -6.31 8.37 -2.57
CA LEU A 202 -5.00 8.73 -2.02
C LEU A 202 -4.61 7.84 -0.84
N ILE A 203 -5.53 7.60 0.09
CA ILE A 203 -5.30 6.72 1.25
C ILE A 203 -5.09 5.27 0.80
N ALA A 204 -5.94 4.78 -0.10
CA ALA A 204 -5.82 3.43 -0.63
C ALA A 204 -4.46 3.21 -1.32
N ASN A 205 -4.05 4.16 -2.18
CA ASN A 205 -2.78 4.11 -2.87
C ASN A 205 -1.59 4.14 -1.90
N ALA A 206 -1.65 4.97 -0.85
CA ALA A 206 -0.59 5.04 0.16
C ALA A 206 -0.43 3.72 0.93
N LEU A 207 -1.53 2.98 1.17
CA LEU A 207 -1.49 1.69 1.85
C LEU A 207 -1.10 0.53 0.93
N VAL A 208 -1.61 0.51 -0.30
CA VAL A 208 -1.37 -0.59 -1.24
C VAL A 208 0.05 -0.54 -1.81
N HIS A 209 0.57 0.65 -2.08
CA HIS A 209 1.87 0.85 -2.74
C HIS A 209 3.01 1.22 -1.79
N ARG A 210 2.79 1.17 -0.47
CA ARG A 210 3.88 1.41 0.48
C ARG A 210 4.97 0.34 0.38
N ASN A 211 6.19 0.72 0.76
CA ASN A 211 7.25 -0.25 0.97
C ASN A 211 7.05 -0.98 2.31
N TYR A 212 6.56 -2.22 2.28
CA TYR A 212 6.34 -3.04 3.49
C TYR A 212 7.63 -3.61 4.10
N LEU A 213 8.79 -3.39 3.49
CA LEU A 213 10.10 -3.68 4.08
C LEU A 213 10.54 -2.60 5.07
N GLU A 214 9.93 -1.41 4.98
CA GLU A 214 10.13 -0.31 5.92
C GLU A 214 9.16 -0.43 7.10
N PRO A 215 9.63 -0.34 8.36
CA PRO A 215 8.77 -0.51 9.53
C PRO A 215 7.89 0.70 9.84
N GLU A 216 8.10 1.82 9.13
CA GLU A 216 7.38 3.08 9.36
C GLU A 216 5.91 2.95 9.01
N SER A 217 5.04 3.73 9.66
CA SER A 217 3.60 3.76 9.42
C SER A 217 3.24 4.73 8.30
N VAL A 218 2.16 4.45 7.57
CA VAL A 218 1.51 5.48 6.75
C VAL A 218 0.97 6.57 7.68
N GLN A 219 1.29 7.82 7.37
CA GLN A 219 0.89 8.99 8.14
C GLN A 219 -0.10 9.85 7.35
N ILE A 220 -1.21 10.19 7.97
CA ILE A 220 -2.24 11.07 7.44
C ILE A 220 -2.28 12.30 8.33
N ALA A 221 -1.85 13.42 7.80
CA ALA A 221 -1.76 14.69 8.51
C ALA A 221 -2.70 15.72 7.90
N LEU A 222 -3.67 16.18 8.69
CA LEU A 222 -4.61 17.22 8.30
C LEU A 222 -4.20 18.55 8.92
N PHE A 223 -4.01 19.54 8.09
CA PHE A 223 -3.71 20.93 8.44
C PHE A 223 -4.90 21.84 8.13
N SER A 224 -4.77 23.12 8.46
CA SER A 224 -5.82 24.11 8.16
C SER A 224 -6.04 24.36 6.67
N ASP A 225 -5.02 24.10 5.85
CA ASP A 225 -4.96 24.44 4.42
C ASP A 225 -4.69 23.24 3.50
N ARG A 226 -4.37 22.06 4.06
CA ARG A 226 -4.00 20.87 3.25
C ARG A 226 -4.16 19.56 4.00
N LEU A 227 -4.25 18.49 3.21
CA LEU A 227 -4.12 17.10 3.65
C LEU A 227 -2.79 16.55 3.10
N GLU A 228 -1.97 15.98 3.98
CA GLU A 228 -0.75 15.28 3.61
C GLU A 228 -0.90 13.78 3.92
N VAL A 229 -0.57 12.93 2.94
CA VAL A 229 -0.48 11.49 3.13
C VAL A 229 0.94 11.07 2.79
N THR A 230 1.65 10.55 3.78
CA THR A 230 3.04 10.10 3.66
C THR A 230 3.09 8.58 3.76
N SER A 231 3.67 7.94 2.77
CA SER A 231 3.93 6.49 2.73
C SER A 231 5.43 6.24 2.74
N PRO A 232 5.93 5.27 3.53
CA PRO A 232 7.32 4.85 3.49
C PRO A 232 7.69 4.19 2.16
#